data_c9e5acdcc51070cf58ce66951a8cb4ca
#
_entry.id   c9e5acdcc51070cf58ce66951a8cb4ca
#
_cell.length_a   1.000
_cell.length_b   1.000
_cell.length_c   1.000
_cell.angle_alpha   90.00
_cell.angle_beta   90.00
_cell.angle_gamma   90.00
#
_symmetry.space_group_name_H-M   'P 1'
#
loop_
_entity.id
_entity.type
_entity.pdbx_description
1 polymer ?
#
loop_
_entity_poly.entity_id
_entity_poly.type
_entity_poly.pdbx_seq_one_letter_code
_entity_poly.pdbx_strand_id
1 'polypeptide(L)'
;MNEYDTNRIFDTVREIGFVKTENLDESNCYLLNTCHIRDKAKEKVYHEIGRVKKNFRSRKKPIVIVAGCVAQAENEEMIKREPYIDIVIGPQAYHKINDKIEEFLSKQKKIDETEFDAITKFDYLDNIKNSSKKISSFLTIQEGCDKFCHFCVVPFTRGPEYSRPFKKILEEAENLSENGVREITLLGQNVNAYNYENYSCLLYTSPSPRDVV
;
A
#
# COMPACT_ATOMS: atom_id res chain seq x y z
N MET A 1 -8.16 -0.33 1.10
CA MET A 1 -6.72 -0.14 1.39
C MET A 1 -5.84 -0.70 0.29
N ASN A 2 -5.78 -2.01 0.02
CA ASN A 2 -4.82 -2.57 -0.94
C ASN A 2 -4.90 -1.96 -2.36
N GLU A 3 -6.10 -1.69 -2.88
CA GLU A 3 -6.25 -1.01 -4.17
C GLU A 3 -5.78 0.45 -4.11
N TYR A 4 -6.10 1.18 -3.05
CA TYR A 4 -5.58 2.53 -2.82
C TYR A 4 -4.06 2.52 -2.79
N ASP A 5 -3.47 1.64 -1.94
CA ASP A 5 -2.01 1.51 -1.84
C ASP A 5 -1.37 1.21 -3.21
N THR A 6 -1.97 0.30 -3.99
CA THR A 6 -1.47 -0.04 -5.34
C THR A 6 -1.48 1.16 -6.28
N ASN A 7 -2.54 1.96 -6.27
CA ASN A 7 -2.63 3.16 -7.08
C ASN A 7 -1.59 4.20 -6.64
N ARG A 8 -1.42 4.41 -5.33
CA ARG A 8 -0.43 5.37 -4.80
C ARG A 8 1.01 4.93 -5.05
N ILE A 9 1.31 3.64 -4.92
CA ILE A 9 2.62 3.09 -5.32
C ILE A 9 2.86 3.37 -6.81
N PHE A 10 1.86 3.16 -7.67
CA PHE A 10 1.99 3.44 -9.10
C PHE A 10 2.23 4.93 -9.38
N ASP A 11 1.49 5.83 -8.70
CA ASP A 11 1.70 7.27 -8.81
C ASP A 11 3.15 7.65 -8.43
N THR A 12 3.69 7.03 -7.37
CA THR A 12 5.07 7.25 -6.90
C THR A 12 6.11 6.78 -7.91
N VAL A 13 6.03 5.54 -8.41
CA VAL A 13 7.03 5.02 -9.36
C VAL A 13 6.95 5.67 -10.73
N ARG A 14 5.82 6.27 -11.08
CA ARG A 14 5.64 7.03 -12.31
C ARG A 14 6.54 8.26 -12.35
N GLU A 15 6.87 8.86 -11.21
CA GLU A 15 7.77 10.02 -11.13
C GLU A 15 9.18 9.70 -11.65
N ILE A 16 9.64 8.47 -11.49
CA ILE A 16 10.94 7.99 -12.01
C ILE A 16 10.82 7.32 -13.39
N GLY A 17 9.69 7.53 -14.08
CA GLY A 17 9.49 7.14 -15.47
C GLY A 17 8.92 5.72 -15.70
N PHE A 18 8.47 5.01 -14.67
CA PHE A 18 7.78 3.73 -14.87
C PHE A 18 6.40 3.93 -15.49
N VAL A 19 6.07 3.07 -16.45
CA VAL A 19 4.78 3.03 -17.13
C VAL A 19 4.16 1.65 -16.92
N LYS A 20 2.85 1.62 -16.65
CA LYS A 20 2.12 0.37 -16.50
C LYS A 20 2.01 -0.34 -17.85
N THR A 21 2.36 -1.62 -17.89
CA THR A 21 2.13 -2.52 -19.02
C THR A 21 1.22 -3.67 -18.62
N GLU A 22 0.41 -4.14 -19.55
CA GLU A 22 -0.38 -5.36 -19.40
C GLU A 22 0.37 -6.60 -19.92
N ASN A 23 1.42 -6.36 -20.70
CA ASN A 23 2.26 -7.42 -21.25
C ASN A 23 3.39 -7.75 -20.27
N LEU A 24 3.25 -8.89 -19.58
CA LEU A 24 4.27 -9.36 -18.64
C LEU A 24 5.64 -9.54 -19.31
N ASP A 25 5.66 -9.95 -20.56
CA ASP A 25 6.88 -10.24 -21.31
C ASP A 25 7.77 -9.01 -21.58
N GLU A 26 7.18 -7.83 -21.57
CA GLU A 26 7.85 -6.55 -21.80
C GLU A 26 8.19 -5.81 -20.48
N SER A 27 7.76 -6.39 -19.34
CA SER A 27 7.95 -5.73 -18.07
C SER A 27 9.40 -5.75 -17.59
N ASN A 28 9.93 -4.59 -17.20
CA ASN A 28 11.24 -4.45 -16.58
C ASN A 28 11.16 -4.45 -15.04
N CYS A 29 9.98 -4.24 -14.50
CA CYS A 29 9.70 -4.27 -13.06
C CYS A 29 8.38 -5.00 -12.82
N TYR A 30 8.36 -5.90 -11.87
CA TYR A 30 7.17 -6.60 -11.42
C TYR A 30 6.91 -6.28 -9.95
N LEU A 31 5.82 -5.56 -9.70
CA LEU A 31 5.42 -5.15 -8.37
C LEU A 31 4.18 -5.93 -7.92
N LEU A 32 4.30 -6.64 -6.81
CA LEU A 32 3.22 -7.39 -6.18
C LEU A 32 2.83 -6.75 -4.85
N ASN A 33 1.72 -6.03 -4.83
CA ASN A 33 1.17 -5.49 -3.58
C ASN A 33 0.29 -6.54 -2.89
N THR A 34 0.59 -6.85 -1.65
CA THR A 34 0.09 -8.03 -0.93
C THR A 34 -0.79 -7.67 0.25
N CYS A 35 -1.73 -8.56 0.57
CA CYS A 35 -2.61 -8.43 1.73
C CYS A 35 -2.47 -9.65 2.63
N HIS A 36 -2.39 -9.47 3.95
CA HIS A 36 -2.18 -10.54 4.94
C HIS A 36 -3.47 -10.85 5.75
N ILE A 37 -4.62 -10.98 5.09
CA ILE A 37 -5.88 -11.29 5.80
C ILE A 37 -6.03 -12.80 6.06
N ARG A 38 -5.35 -13.66 5.29
CA ARG A 38 -5.47 -15.12 5.38
C ARG A 38 -4.13 -15.78 5.05
N ASP A 39 -3.83 -16.91 5.70
CA ASP A 39 -2.62 -17.71 5.44
C ASP A 39 -2.44 -18.07 3.96
N LYS A 40 -3.54 -18.36 3.26
CA LYS A 40 -3.52 -18.61 1.81
C LYS A 40 -3.03 -17.41 0.98
N ALA A 41 -3.10 -16.19 1.50
CA ALA A 41 -2.62 -15.01 0.78
C ALA A 41 -1.09 -15.01 0.69
N LYS A 42 -0.41 -15.45 1.74
CA LYS A 42 1.03 -15.63 1.80
C LYS A 42 1.51 -16.63 0.73
N GLU A 43 0.91 -17.83 0.66
CA GLU A 43 1.30 -18.82 -0.33
C GLU A 43 1.04 -18.36 -1.77
N LYS A 44 -0.03 -17.58 -2.01
CA LYS A 44 -0.28 -16.98 -3.34
C LYS A 44 0.86 -16.08 -3.81
N VAL A 45 1.49 -15.32 -2.89
CA VAL A 45 2.63 -14.46 -3.23
C VAL A 45 3.76 -15.31 -3.83
N TYR A 46 4.15 -16.40 -3.16
CA TYR A 46 5.21 -17.27 -3.65
C TYR A 46 4.85 -17.99 -4.95
N HIS A 47 3.58 -18.38 -5.13
CA HIS A 47 3.10 -18.95 -6.38
C HIS A 47 3.19 -17.94 -7.53
N GLU A 48 2.78 -16.69 -7.33
CA GLU A 48 2.89 -15.64 -8.35
C GLU A 48 4.34 -15.36 -8.72
N ILE A 49 5.24 -15.28 -7.75
CA ILE A 49 6.68 -15.10 -8.01
C ILE A 49 7.24 -16.30 -8.79
N GLY A 50 6.79 -17.53 -8.46
CA GLY A 50 7.15 -18.72 -9.21
C GLY A 50 6.70 -18.67 -10.69
N ARG A 51 5.52 -18.09 -10.96
CA ARG A 51 5.01 -17.85 -12.34
C ARG A 51 5.89 -16.83 -13.06
N VAL A 52 6.19 -15.71 -12.44
CA VAL A 52 7.09 -14.69 -13.01
C VAL A 52 8.45 -15.30 -13.32
N LYS A 53 9.05 -16.00 -12.38
CA LYS A 53 10.33 -16.71 -12.55
C LYS A 53 10.31 -17.69 -13.74
N LYS A 54 9.21 -18.41 -13.94
CA LYS A 54 9.03 -19.31 -15.06
C LYS A 54 8.96 -18.55 -16.39
N ASN A 55 8.21 -17.45 -16.45
CA ASN A 55 8.06 -16.63 -17.66
C ASN A 55 9.37 -15.98 -18.11
N PHE A 56 10.21 -15.56 -17.14
CA PHE A 56 11.51 -14.92 -17.45
C PHE A 56 12.71 -15.88 -17.45
N ARG A 57 12.47 -17.19 -17.51
CA ARG A 57 13.56 -18.19 -17.49
C ARG A 57 14.57 -18.03 -18.64
N SER A 58 14.10 -17.59 -19.81
CA SER A 58 14.91 -17.40 -21.03
C SER A 58 15.12 -15.93 -21.41
N ARG A 59 14.80 -14.99 -20.49
CA ARG A 59 14.84 -13.54 -20.70
C ARG A 59 15.55 -12.84 -19.56
N LYS A 60 15.80 -11.54 -19.73
CA LYS A 60 16.34 -10.70 -18.65
C LYS A 60 15.31 -10.66 -17.52
N LYS A 61 15.75 -10.97 -16.30
CA LYS A 61 14.94 -10.89 -15.08
C LYS A 61 14.46 -9.46 -14.86
N PRO A 62 13.15 -9.22 -14.61
CA PRO A 62 12.65 -7.92 -14.15
C PRO A 62 13.09 -7.66 -12.70
N ILE A 63 13.05 -6.42 -12.26
CA ILE A 63 13.12 -6.10 -10.82
C ILE A 63 11.84 -6.64 -10.17
N VAL A 64 11.97 -7.47 -9.15
CA VAL A 64 10.82 -8.07 -8.44
C VAL A 64 10.67 -7.41 -7.08
N ILE A 65 9.56 -6.67 -6.92
CA ILE A 65 9.22 -5.94 -5.70
C ILE A 65 7.99 -6.59 -5.07
N VAL A 66 8.07 -6.91 -3.80
CA VAL A 66 6.91 -7.34 -3.01
C VAL A 66 6.60 -6.27 -1.98
N ALA A 67 5.39 -5.73 -2.04
CA ALA A 67 4.92 -4.67 -1.16
C ALA A 67 3.71 -5.12 -0.31
N GLY A 68 3.41 -4.38 0.75
CA GLY A 68 2.18 -4.55 1.52
C GLY A 68 2.32 -5.43 2.77
N CYS A 69 1.17 -5.90 3.29
CA CYS A 69 1.13 -6.52 4.63
C CYS A 69 1.86 -7.87 4.72
N VAL A 70 1.92 -8.67 3.64
CA VAL A 70 2.72 -9.92 3.67
C VAL A 70 4.20 -9.59 3.66
N ALA A 71 4.62 -8.58 2.88
CA ALA A 71 5.99 -8.07 2.87
C ALA A 71 6.41 -7.62 4.28
N GLN A 72 5.57 -6.87 4.97
CA GLN A 72 5.79 -6.41 6.34
C GLN A 72 5.94 -7.58 7.34
N ALA A 73 5.07 -8.58 7.23
CA ALA A 73 5.03 -9.70 8.17
C ALA A 73 6.21 -10.68 7.99
N GLU A 74 6.69 -10.85 6.76
CA GLU A 74 7.75 -11.79 6.41
C GLU A 74 9.14 -11.12 6.38
N ASN A 75 9.20 -9.82 6.07
CA ASN A 75 10.42 -9.01 5.96
C ASN A 75 11.60 -9.75 5.29
N GLU A 76 12.79 -9.76 5.88
CA GLU A 76 13.99 -10.43 5.37
C GLU A 76 13.81 -11.94 5.11
N GLU A 77 12.93 -12.62 5.86
CA GLU A 77 12.69 -14.05 5.66
C GLU A 77 12.09 -14.34 4.29
N MET A 78 11.31 -13.39 3.74
CA MET A 78 10.77 -13.51 2.39
C MET A 78 11.88 -13.60 1.34
N ILE A 79 12.92 -12.78 1.45
CA ILE A 79 14.08 -12.78 0.55
C ILE A 79 14.89 -14.08 0.70
N LYS A 80 15.03 -14.60 1.93
CA LYS A 80 15.73 -15.86 2.19
C LYS A 80 14.97 -17.05 1.59
N ARG A 81 13.62 -17.04 1.73
CA ARG A 81 12.76 -18.10 1.21
C ARG A 81 12.67 -18.10 -0.32
N GLU A 82 12.56 -16.94 -0.94
CA GLU A 82 12.51 -16.80 -2.40
C GLU A 82 13.52 -15.75 -2.90
N PRO A 83 14.75 -16.23 -3.22
CA PRO A 83 15.82 -15.36 -3.71
C PRO A 83 15.55 -14.64 -5.03
N TYR A 84 14.44 -14.90 -5.68
CA TYR A 84 14.03 -14.18 -6.89
C TYR A 84 13.48 -12.79 -6.59
N ILE A 85 13.11 -12.50 -5.34
CA ILE A 85 12.68 -11.19 -4.87
C ILE A 85 13.91 -10.29 -4.69
N ASP A 86 13.80 -9.05 -5.14
CA ASP A 86 14.86 -8.05 -5.06
C ASP A 86 14.60 -7.02 -3.96
N ILE A 87 13.34 -6.57 -3.84
CA ILE A 87 12.94 -5.53 -2.87
C ILE A 87 11.69 -6.00 -2.12
N VAL A 88 11.74 -5.91 -0.80
CA VAL A 88 10.59 -6.11 0.10
C VAL A 88 10.28 -4.77 0.74
N ILE A 89 9.01 -4.34 0.72
CA ILE A 89 8.63 -3.02 1.20
C ILE A 89 7.32 -3.07 1.99
N GLY A 90 7.33 -2.52 3.19
CA GLY A 90 6.17 -2.48 4.08
C GLY A 90 5.08 -1.51 3.59
N PRO A 91 3.85 -1.63 4.09
CA PRO A 91 2.74 -0.76 3.67
C PRO A 91 2.92 0.69 4.11
N GLN A 92 3.75 0.97 5.11
CA GLN A 92 4.05 2.33 5.56
C GLN A 92 5.36 2.88 4.99
N ALA A 93 6.13 2.06 4.26
CA ALA A 93 7.42 2.46 3.69
C ALA A 93 7.39 2.66 2.16
N TYR A 94 6.26 2.45 1.48
CA TYR A 94 6.24 2.49 0.02
C TYR A 94 6.48 3.88 -0.59
N HIS A 95 6.43 4.94 0.19
CA HIS A 95 6.88 6.27 -0.25
C HIS A 95 8.37 6.31 -0.57
N LYS A 96 9.17 5.41 0.02
CA LYS A 96 10.61 5.26 -0.24
C LYS A 96 10.92 4.36 -1.46
N ILE A 97 9.89 3.90 -2.20
CA ILE A 97 10.08 2.88 -3.25
C ILE A 97 11.02 3.35 -4.37
N ASN A 98 10.98 4.63 -4.74
CA ASN A 98 11.85 5.19 -5.77
C ASN A 98 13.32 5.11 -5.37
N ASP A 99 13.64 5.55 -4.14
CA ASP A 99 15.00 5.49 -3.59
C ASP A 99 15.51 4.05 -3.51
N LYS A 100 14.62 3.09 -3.14
CA LYS A 100 14.98 1.68 -3.05
C LYS A 100 15.20 1.01 -4.40
N ILE A 101 14.45 1.42 -5.42
CA ILE A 101 14.69 0.99 -6.81
C ILE A 101 16.05 1.51 -7.29
N GLU A 102 16.36 2.79 -7.08
CA GLU A 102 17.65 3.38 -7.45
C GLU A 102 18.82 2.75 -6.69
N GLU A 103 18.65 2.52 -5.39
CA GLU A 103 19.63 1.82 -4.57
C GLU A 103 19.89 0.40 -5.08
N PHE A 104 18.83 -0.36 -5.41
CA PHE A 104 18.97 -1.69 -5.98
C PHE A 104 19.67 -1.66 -7.35
N LEU A 105 19.33 -0.73 -8.22
CA LEU A 105 19.96 -0.60 -9.54
C LEU A 105 21.45 -0.27 -9.43
N SER A 106 21.85 0.55 -8.46
CA SER A 106 23.24 0.97 -8.26
C SER A 106 24.09 -0.10 -7.57
N LYS A 107 23.57 -0.73 -6.52
CA LYS A 107 24.34 -1.65 -5.67
C LYS A 107 24.11 -3.13 -6.00
N GLN A 108 23.05 -3.47 -6.75
CA GLN A 108 22.60 -4.86 -7.04
C GLN A 108 22.43 -5.71 -5.76
N LYS A 109 22.13 -5.04 -4.63
CA LYS A 109 21.92 -5.68 -3.33
C LYS A 109 20.44 -5.70 -3.02
N LYS A 110 19.95 -6.84 -2.52
CA LYS A 110 18.56 -7.00 -2.08
C LYS A 110 18.25 -6.09 -0.91
N ILE A 111 17.03 -5.58 -0.88
CA ILE A 111 16.58 -4.54 0.05
C ILE A 111 15.34 -5.02 0.78
N ASP A 112 15.33 -4.86 2.10
CA ASP A 112 14.17 -4.94 2.95
C ASP A 112 13.92 -3.57 3.61
N GLU A 113 12.72 -3.00 3.41
CA GLU A 113 12.31 -1.72 3.97
C GLU A 113 10.92 -1.89 4.58
N THR A 114 10.90 -2.22 5.86
CA THR A 114 9.68 -2.54 6.61
C THR A 114 9.50 -1.67 7.86
N GLU A 115 10.11 -0.48 7.88
CA GLU A 115 9.92 0.49 8.96
C GLU A 115 8.50 1.05 8.99
N PHE A 116 8.02 1.34 10.20
CA PHE A 116 6.72 1.98 10.42
C PHE A 116 6.88 3.50 10.43
N ASP A 117 6.43 4.15 9.34
CA ASP A 117 6.49 5.60 9.19
C ASP A 117 5.25 6.13 8.45
N ALA A 118 4.12 6.13 9.14
CA ALA A 118 2.86 6.59 8.54
C ALA A 118 2.86 8.10 8.29
N ILE A 119 3.52 8.88 9.15
CA ILE A 119 3.54 10.35 9.05
C ILE A 119 4.27 10.76 7.79
N THR A 120 5.55 10.40 7.66
CA THR A 120 6.37 10.74 6.48
C THR A 120 5.76 10.18 5.19
N LYS A 121 5.16 8.98 5.25
CA LYS A 121 4.45 8.40 4.11
C LYS A 121 3.34 9.32 3.61
N PHE A 122 2.45 9.78 4.48
CA PHE A 122 1.33 10.62 4.05
C PHE A 122 1.78 12.02 3.67
N ASP A 123 2.74 12.61 4.38
CA ASP A 123 3.34 13.90 4.00
C ASP A 123 3.96 13.85 2.60
N TYR A 124 4.63 12.75 2.25
CA TYR A 124 5.16 12.53 0.90
C TYR A 124 4.04 12.38 -0.13
N LEU A 125 3.03 11.55 0.16
CA LEU A 125 1.92 11.29 -0.76
C LEU A 125 1.05 12.50 -1.01
N ASP A 126 0.94 13.42 -0.06
CA ASP A 126 0.19 14.67 -0.20
C ASP A 126 0.78 15.59 -1.31
N ASN A 127 2.07 15.43 -1.62
CA ASN A 127 2.74 16.15 -2.70
C ASN A 127 2.55 15.48 -4.07
N ILE A 128 2.09 14.23 -4.12
CA ILE A 128 1.87 13.47 -5.35
C ILE A 128 0.39 13.46 -5.69
N LYS A 129 0.02 14.01 -6.83
CA LYS A 129 -1.37 14.01 -7.28
C LYS A 129 -1.89 12.59 -7.48
N ASN A 130 -3.04 12.31 -6.90
CA ASN A 130 -3.74 11.06 -7.15
C ASN A 130 -4.22 11.02 -8.61
N SER A 131 -3.72 10.07 -9.39
CA SER A 131 -3.96 9.98 -10.83
C SER A 131 -5.24 9.21 -11.20
N SER A 132 -6.09 8.89 -10.24
CA SER A 132 -7.34 8.16 -10.49
C SER A 132 -8.25 8.92 -11.43
N LYS A 133 -8.62 8.28 -12.54
CA LYS A 133 -9.60 8.78 -13.52
C LYS A 133 -10.88 7.96 -13.54
N LYS A 134 -11.10 7.14 -12.51
CA LYS A 134 -12.30 6.31 -12.37
C LYS A 134 -13.47 7.15 -11.86
N ILE A 135 -14.70 6.70 -12.11
CA ILE A 135 -15.93 7.33 -11.59
C ILE A 135 -15.97 7.21 -10.05
N SER A 136 -15.48 6.09 -9.49
CA SER A 136 -15.34 5.89 -8.05
C SER A 136 -13.88 5.70 -7.65
N SER A 137 -13.49 6.22 -6.48
CA SER A 137 -12.13 6.12 -5.95
C SER A 137 -12.13 5.88 -4.45
N PHE A 138 -11.03 5.33 -3.96
CA PHE A 138 -10.77 5.15 -2.54
C PHE A 138 -9.91 6.29 -1.99
N LEU A 139 -10.20 6.71 -0.78
CA LEU A 139 -9.46 7.73 -0.05
C LEU A 139 -9.17 7.23 1.37
N THR A 140 -7.91 7.02 1.69
CA THR A 140 -7.51 6.58 3.03
C THR A 140 -7.47 7.78 3.98
N ILE A 141 -8.25 7.71 5.05
CA ILE A 141 -8.32 8.74 6.09
C ILE A 141 -7.62 8.33 7.38
N GLN A 142 -7.50 7.01 7.60
CA GLN A 142 -6.92 6.44 8.81
C GLN A 142 -6.19 5.14 8.47
N GLU A 143 -5.04 4.89 9.10
CA GLU A 143 -4.26 3.67 8.93
C GLU A 143 -3.76 3.18 10.29
N GLY A 144 -3.51 1.86 10.40
CA GLY A 144 -3.14 1.23 11.65
C GLY A 144 -4.33 0.98 12.58
N CYS A 145 -4.09 0.34 13.71
CA CYS A 145 -5.13 0.06 14.71
C CYS A 145 -4.53 -0.35 16.06
N ASP A 146 -4.99 0.29 17.13
CA ASP A 146 -4.53 0.06 18.51
C ASP A 146 -5.41 -0.91 19.30
N LYS A 147 -6.39 -1.60 18.65
CA LYS A 147 -7.33 -2.48 19.37
C LYS A 147 -6.73 -3.83 19.75
N PHE A 148 -5.65 -4.27 19.12
CA PHE A 148 -4.97 -5.55 19.41
C PHE A 148 -5.92 -6.75 19.59
N CYS A 149 -6.96 -6.87 18.74
CA CYS A 149 -7.85 -8.02 18.76
C CYS A 149 -7.04 -9.30 18.56
N HIS A 150 -7.37 -10.36 19.33
CA HIS A 150 -6.59 -11.60 19.45
C HIS A 150 -6.15 -12.24 18.10
N PHE A 151 -7.00 -12.19 17.09
CA PHE A 151 -6.74 -12.77 15.77
C PHE A 151 -6.22 -11.78 14.72
N CYS A 152 -6.03 -10.51 15.09
CA CYS A 152 -5.79 -9.43 14.12
C CYS A 152 -4.31 -9.14 13.94
N VAL A 153 -3.85 -9.22 12.69
CA VAL A 153 -2.45 -8.93 12.31
C VAL A 153 -2.20 -7.43 12.04
N VAL A 154 -3.24 -6.60 11.97
CA VAL A 154 -3.12 -5.18 11.57
C VAL A 154 -2.13 -4.38 12.41
N PRO A 155 -2.13 -4.43 13.76
CA PRO A 155 -1.16 -3.69 14.55
C PRO A 155 0.30 -4.03 14.20
N PHE A 156 0.56 -5.27 13.78
CA PHE A 156 1.90 -5.76 13.43
C PHE A 156 2.29 -5.51 11.98
N THR A 157 1.33 -5.25 11.10
CA THR A 157 1.60 -5.04 9.67
C THR A 157 1.37 -3.61 9.20
N ARG A 158 0.51 -2.86 9.90
CA ARG A 158 0.21 -1.46 9.60
C ARG A 158 0.53 -0.50 10.75
N GLY A 159 0.98 -1.05 11.88
CA GLY A 159 1.41 -0.26 13.04
C GLY A 159 0.27 0.38 13.82
N PRO A 160 0.63 1.37 14.68
CA PRO A 160 -0.31 2.10 15.49
C PRO A 160 -1.30 2.91 14.66
N GLU A 161 -2.41 3.28 15.29
CA GLU A 161 -3.44 4.09 14.65
C GLU A 161 -2.91 5.49 14.33
N TYR A 162 -3.06 5.88 13.06
CA TYR A 162 -2.73 7.21 12.56
C TYR A 162 -3.92 7.76 11.77
N SER A 163 -4.50 8.85 12.25
CA SER A 163 -5.53 9.61 11.55
C SER A 163 -4.90 10.77 10.78
N ARG A 164 -5.14 10.84 9.48
CA ARG A 164 -4.60 11.90 8.62
C ARG A 164 -5.21 13.26 8.96
N PRO A 165 -4.45 14.37 8.78
CA PRO A 165 -4.99 15.72 8.94
C PRO A 165 -6.24 15.94 8.07
N PHE A 166 -7.31 16.47 8.66
CA PHE A 166 -8.60 16.68 7.96
C PHE A 166 -8.44 17.53 6.69
N LYS A 167 -7.63 18.59 6.77
CA LYS A 167 -7.35 19.47 5.64
C LYS A 167 -6.74 18.71 4.46
N LYS A 168 -5.80 17.80 4.72
CA LYS A 168 -5.14 16.99 3.70
C LYS A 168 -6.07 15.98 3.04
N ILE A 169 -7.00 15.42 3.83
CA ILE A 169 -8.06 14.55 3.29
C ILE A 169 -8.96 15.34 2.34
N LEU A 170 -9.33 16.56 2.71
CA LEU A 170 -10.18 17.42 1.88
C LEU A 170 -9.47 17.81 0.57
N GLU A 171 -8.20 18.24 0.64
CA GLU A 171 -7.37 18.56 -0.53
C GLU A 171 -7.29 17.37 -1.52
N GLU A 172 -7.09 16.14 -1.01
CA GLU A 172 -7.09 14.94 -1.86
C GLU A 172 -8.46 14.64 -2.45
N ALA A 173 -9.54 14.83 -1.68
CA ALA A 173 -10.92 14.65 -2.16
C ALA A 173 -11.28 15.67 -3.27
N GLU A 174 -10.86 16.91 -3.12
CA GLU A 174 -11.03 17.96 -4.14
C GLU A 174 -10.28 17.61 -5.42
N ASN A 175 -9.02 17.19 -5.31
CA ASN A 175 -8.21 16.73 -6.45
C ASN A 175 -8.88 15.55 -7.18
N LEU A 176 -9.42 14.57 -6.45
CA LEU A 176 -10.16 13.46 -7.05
C LEU A 176 -11.42 13.95 -7.80
N SER A 177 -12.16 14.89 -7.20
CA SER A 177 -13.34 15.48 -7.84
C SER A 177 -13.00 16.24 -9.12
N GLU A 178 -11.93 17.01 -9.12
CA GLU A 178 -11.41 17.71 -10.31
C GLU A 178 -11.01 16.74 -11.43
N ASN A 179 -10.49 15.56 -11.06
CA ASN A 179 -10.17 14.48 -12.01
C ASN A 179 -11.39 13.69 -12.50
N GLY A 180 -12.62 14.11 -12.09
CA GLY A 180 -13.88 13.52 -12.55
C GLY A 180 -14.42 12.38 -11.71
N VAL A 181 -13.82 12.11 -10.54
CA VAL A 181 -14.37 11.14 -9.57
C VAL A 181 -15.71 11.67 -9.02
N ARG A 182 -16.72 10.81 -8.99
CA ARG A 182 -18.08 11.13 -8.52
C ARG A 182 -18.45 10.47 -7.21
N GLU A 183 -17.73 9.40 -6.88
CA GLU A 183 -17.93 8.63 -5.65
C GLU A 183 -16.60 8.42 -4.95
N ILE A 184 -16.52 8.79 -3.68
CA ILE A 184 -15.33 8.60 -2.85
C ILE A 184 -15.68 7.69 -1.68
N THR A 185 -15.00 6.55 -1.58
CA THR A 185 -15.11 5.65 -0.44
C THR A 185 -13.98 5.91 0.54
N LEU A 186 -14.32 6.35 1.75
CA LEU A 186 -13.35 6.58 2.81
C LEU A 186 -12.85 5.24 3.39
N LEU A 187 -11.55 5.12 3.53
CA LEU A 187 -10.89 3.90 4.01
C LEU A 187 -10.13 4.12 5.32
N GLY A 188 -10.21 3.12 6.20
CA GLY A 188 -9.41 2.98 7.42
C GLY A 188 -9.45 1.54 7.91
N GLN A 189 -8.52 1.14 8.77
CA GLN A 189 -8.62 -0.14 9.48
C GLN A 189 -9.77 -0.11 10.49
N ASN A 190 -10.03 1.06 11.04
CA ASN A 190 -11.16 1.33 11.92
C ASN A 190 -11.65 2.76 11.65
N VAL A 191 -12.40 2.93 10.56
CA VAL A 191 -12.88 4.26 10.11
C VAL A 191 -13.61 5.02 11.21
N ASN A 192 -14.32 4.30 12.09
CA ASN A 192 -15.05 4.89 13.21
C ASN A 192 -14.13 5.49 14.28
N ALA A 193 -12.86 5.09 14.32
CA ALA A 193 -11.89 5.63 15.25
C ALA A 193 -11.15 6.87 14.71
N TYR A 194 -11.47 7.31 13.48
CA TYR A 194 -10.87 8.54 12.97
C TYR A 194 -11.02 9.68 13.98
N ASN A 195 -9.89 10.20 14.40
CA ASN A 195 -9.81 11.29 15.38
C ASN A 195 -8.58 12.15 15.07
N TYR A 196 -8.81 13.37 14.63
CA TYR A 196 -7.76 14.35 14.38
C TYR A 196 -8.17 15.70 14.93
N GLU A 197 -7.47 16.20 15.93
CA GLU A 197 -7.77 17.46 16.64
C GLU A 197 -9.24 17.51 17.12
N ASN A 198 -10.04 18.43 16.57
CA ASN A 198 -11.45 18.60 16.90
C ASN A 198 -12.39 17.82 15.93
N TYR A 199 -11.82 17.07 14.97
CA TYR A 199 -12.56 16.28 13.99
C TYR A 199 -12.57 14.82 14.41
N SER A 200 -13.69 14.35 14.92
CA SER A 200 -13.95 12.94 15.19
C SER A 200 -14.92 12.35 14.18
N CYS A 201 -14.91 11.03 14.05
CA CYS A 201 -15.84 10.37 13.14
C CYS A 201 -17.30 10.61 13.55
N LEU A 202 -18.09 11.19 12.64
CA LEU A 202 -19.50 11.53 12.85
C LEU A 202 -20.43 10.29 12.95
N LEU A 203 -19.90 9.07 12.83
CA LEU A 203 -20.71 7.86 12.97
C LEU A 203 -21.34 7.66 14.35
N TYR A 204 -20.84 8.38 15.37
CA TYR A 204 -21.50 8.44 16.68
C TYR A 204 -22.83 9.21 16.67
N THR A 205 -23.12 9.98 15.63
CA THR A 205 -24.36 10.72 15.48
C THR A 205 -25.39 10.01 14.60
N SER A 206 -25.00 8.93 13.94
CA SER A 206 -25.89 8.08 13.15
C SER A 206 -26.18 6.79 13.92
N PRO A 207 -27.38 6.61 14.51
CA PRO A 207 -27.69 5.42 15.26
C PRO A 207 -27.61 4.19 14.35
N SER A 208 -26.72 3.26 14.68
CA SER A 208 -26.68 1.95 14.04
C SER A 208 -27.89 1.13 14.50
N PRO A 209 -28.47 0.28 13.65
CA PRO A 209 -29.50 -0.67 14.08
C PRO A 209 -29.08 -1.59 15.22
N ARG A 210 -27.76 -1.65 15.54
CA ARG A 210 -27.22 -2.39 16.69
C ARG A 210 -27.19 -1.59 17.99
N ASP A 211 -27.37 -0.27 17.91
CA ASP A 211 -27.33 0.64 19.07
C ASP A 211 -28.75 0.89 19.61
N VAL A 212 -29.78 0.33 18.98
CA VAL A 212 -31.16 0.36 19.43
C VAL A 212 -31.41 -0.89 20.27
N VAL A 213 -31.12 -0.79 21.58
CA VAL A 213 -31.56 -1.74 22.60
C VAL A 213 -32.67 -1.10 23.40
#